data_aaddfcdc9033f8495afe7890ba698d29
#
_entry.id   aaddfcdc9033f8495afe7890ba698d29
#
_cell.length_a   1.000
_cell.length_b   1.000
_cell.length_c   1.000
_cell.angle_alpha   90.00
_cell.angle_beta   90.00
_cell.angle_gamma   90.00
#
_symmetry.space_group_name_H-M   'P 1'
#
loop_
_entity.id
_entity.type
_entity.pdbx_description
1 polymer ?
#
loop_
_entity_poly.entity_id
_entity_poly.type
_entity_poly.pdbx_seq_one_letter_code
_entity_poly.pdbx_strand_id
1 'polypeptide(L)'
;MQYTSGSTRNPAGVMITNEALVTDVLQINEALRFEAPMRIPTWLPQHHDMGVIVAILGVVLGQVLEIMSPRDFLQNPKRWVDKLSRRGDDPADVHIYTCIPNFALDLAARYAAPETPDQYDFSAVDCIIIGSESVTKPGVEAFVGAFGDSGLDRTVLRPSYGLAETTLLVSTDRTEDRPKFVEFDREALAQGKAVPAEDGVPMASNGQPVKWMHFAIVDTETKNELPEGEIGEIWVNGNNVAAGYLDRPEETEATFRNTIGTTLQDGLPKDNWCATGDLGTVLDDHLYITGRVKDLVVVAGRNHYPQDIEATAMEASDHVRKDSVAAFAVPGDDVERLIILAERADDATEEGDAAAEDAIRSAITTNHGISPEVVEFRAPGGVARSTAGKIARRVNAKQFTEREHAAAE
;
A
#
# COMPACT_ATOMS: atom_id res chain seq x y z
N MET A 1 -13.76 -16.03 7.47
CA MET A 1 -13.72 -15.69 6.03
C MET A 1 -13.50 -14.20 5.91
N GLN A 2 -12.52 -13.79 5.11
CA GLN A 2 -12.19 -12.40 4.84
C GLN A 2 -12.40 -12.10 3.35
N TYR A 3 -13.11 -11.03 3.01
CA TYR A 3 -13.25 -10.62 1.62
C TYR A 3 -12.08 -9.75 1.18
N THR A 4 -11.58 -9.99 -0.04
CA THR A 4 -10.60 -9.09 -0.67
C THR A 4 -11.23 -7.74 -0.98
N SER A 5 -10.44 -6.68 -1.07
CA SER A 5 -10.92 -5.30 -1.30
C SER A 5 -11.65 -5.08 -2.63
N GLY A 6 -11.56 -6.03 -3.56
CA GLY A 6 -12.22 -5.94 -4.87
C GLY A 6 -11.70 -4.85 -5.80
N SER A 7 -10.54 -4.27 -5.51
CA SER A 7 -9.95 -3.20 -6.35
C SER A 7 -9.64 -3.66 -7.78
N THR A 8 -9.37 -4.95 -7.99
CA THR A 8 -9.00 -5.52 -9.29
C THR A 8 -9.98 -6.55 -9.85
N ARG A 9 -10.91 -7.07 -9.04
CA ARG A 9 -11.92 -8.08 -9.41
C ARG A 9 -13.10 -8.05 -8.44
N ASN A 10 -14.16 -8.82 -8.73
CA ASN A 10 -15.21 -9.04 -7.74
C ASN A 10 -14.60 -9.61 -6.45
N PRO A 11 -14.99 -9.11 -5.27
CA PRO A 11 -14.47 -9.56 -3.98
C PRO A 11 -14.50 -11.09 -3.89
N ALA A 12 -13.40 -11.69 -3.44
CA ALA A 12 -13.29 -13.12 -3.19
C ALA A 12 -13.28 -13.38 -1.68
N GLY A 13 -14.00 -14.40 -1.24
CA GLY A 13 -14.01 -14.82 0.14
C GLY A 13 -12.78 -15.69 0.46
N VAL A 14 -11.78 -15.12 1.10
CA VAL A 14 -10.57 -15.83 1.53
C VAL A 14 -10.91 -16.69 2.75
N MET A 15 -10.61 -17.98 2.68
CA MET A 15 -10.85 -18.96 3.76
C MET A 15 -9.66 -18.99 4.72
N ILE A 16 -9.70 -18.19 5.76
CA ILE A 16 -8.69 -18.17 6.81
C ILE A 16 -8.97 -19.29 7.80
N THR A 17 -7.98 -20.15 8.03
CA THR A 17 -8.07 -21.23 9.03
C THR A 17 -7.75 -20.70 10.44
N ASN A 18 -8.13 -21.43 11.48
CA ASN A 18 -7.74 -21.10 12.85
C ASN A 18 -6.21 -21.13 13.01
N GLU A 19 -5.54 -22.06 12.34
CA GLU A 19 -4.08 -22.18 12.36
C GLU A 19 -3.44 -20.93 11.74
N ALA A 20 -3.86 -20.52 10.54
CA ALA A 20 -3.36 -19.32 9.88
C ALA A 20 -3.57 -18.07 10.73
N LEU A 21 -4.75 -17.93 11.34
CA LEU A 21 -5.07 -16.79 12.20
C LEU A 21 -4.19 -16.72 13.45
N VAL A 22 -4.02 -17.85 14.15
CA VAL A 22 -3.18 -17.91 15.36
C VAL A 22 -1.71 -17.68 14.99
N THR A 23 -1.25 -18.25 13.87
CA THR A 23 0.11 -18.06 13.38
C THR A 23 0.37 -16.56 13.09
N ASP A 24 -0.53 -15.89 12.39
CA ASP A 24 -0.38 -14.48 12.04
C ASP A 24 -0.33 -13.59 13.30
N VAL A 25 -1.20 -13.84 14.29
CA VAL A 25 -1.15 -13.13 15.59
C VAL A 25 0.20 -13.32 16.28
N LEU A 26 0.75 -14.54 16.28
CA LEU A 26 2.06 -14.84 16.87
C LEU A 26 3.21 -14.16 16.09
N GLN A 27 3.11 -14.14 14.77
CA GLN A 27 4.06 -13.46 13.90
C GLN A 27 4.07 -11.94 14.14
N ILE A 28 2.89 -11.33 14.22
CA ILE A 28 2.74 -9.89 14.51
C ILE A 28 3.35 -9.58 15.90
N ASN A 29 2.99 -10.37 16.92
CA ASN A 29 3.51 -10.17 18.27
C ASN A 29 5.04 -10.28 18.33
N GLU A 30 5.62 -11.26 17.64
CA GLU A 30 7.07 -11.46 17.59
C GLU A 30 7.76 -10.32 16.83
N ALA A 31 7.24 -9.96 15.65
CA ALA A 31 7.84 -8.94 14.79
C ALA A 31 7.80 -7.54 15.41
N LEU A 32 6.73 -7.21 16.15
CA LEU A 32 6.55 -5.89 16.76
C LEU A 32 7.01 -5.83 18.20
N ARG A 33 7.30 -6.99 18.83
CA ARG A 33 7.75 -7.10 20.22
C ARG A 33 6.81 -6.35 21.18
N PHE A 34 5.52 -6.69 21.12
CA PHE A 34 4.52 -6.06 21.98
C PHE A 34 4.84 -6.20 23.45
N GLU A 35 4.76 -5.09 24.17
CA GLU A 35 4.93 -5.00 25.61
C GLU A 35 3.62 -4.54 26.26
N ALA A 36 3.34 -5.05 27.45
CA ALA A 36 2.13 -4.72 28.21
C ALA A 36 2.52 -3.93 29.48
N PRO A 37 1.67 -3.03 29.99
CA PRO A 37 0.31 -2.75 29.51
C PRO A 37 0.27 -1.94 28.22
N MET A 38 -0.68 -2.25 27.31
CA MET A 38 -0.78 -1.53 26.05
C MET A 38 -2.18 -1.03 25.73
N ARG A 39 -2.27 0.02 24.89
CA ARG A 39 -3.48 0.49 24.24
C ARG A 39 -3.33 0.36 22.73
N ILE A 40 -4.41 -0.02 22.05
CA ILE A 40 -4.45 -0.17 20.59
C ILE A 40 -5.59 0.70 20.05
N PRO A 41 -5.35 2.00 19.81
CA PRO A 41 -6.34 2.85 19.15
C PRO A 41 -6.43 2.50 17.67
N THR A 42 -7.64 2.23 17.18
CA THR A 42 -7.89 1.89 15.79
C THR A 42 -9.18 2.50 15.28
N TRP A 43 -9.20 2.88 14.01
CA TRP A 43 -10.37 3.33 13.27
C TRP A 43 -10.60 2.49 12.00
N LEU A 44 -9.80 1.46 11.81
CA LEU A 44 -9.87 0.63 10.61
C LEU A 44 -11.22 -0.11 10.50
N PRO A 45 -11.79 -0.24 9.29
CA PRO A 45 -13.03 -0.96 9.07
C PRO A 45 -12.89 -2.44 9.50
N GLN A 46 -13.84 -2.93 10.30
CA GLN A 46 -13.80 -4.31 10.82
C GLN A 46 -14.11 -5.37 9.73
N HIS A 47 -14.51 -4.97 8.54
CA HIS A 47 -14.66 -5.86 7.38
C HIS A 47 -13.39 -5.93 6.51
N HIS A 48 -12.36 -5.17 6.83
CA HIS A 48 -11.06 -5.20 6.20
C HIS A 48 -10.09 -6.06 7.01
N ASP A 49 -9.15 -6.76 6.35
CA ASP A 49 -8.17 -7.64 7.00
C ASP A 49 -7.40 -6.94 8.14
N MET A 50 -6.81 -5.77 7.87
CA MET A 50 -6.12 -4.99 8.92
C MET A 50 -7.03 -4.70 10.12
N GLY A 51 -8.27 -4.28 9.89
CA GLY A 51 -9.18 -3.91 10.97
C GLY A 51 -9.59 -5.11 11.83
N VAL A 52 -9.96 -6.23 11.22
CA VAL A 52 -10.39 -7.42 11.95
C VAL A 52 -9.23 -8.10 12.68
N ILE A 53 -8.04 -8.17 12.06
CA ILE A 53 -6.88 -8.82 12.69
C ILE A 53 -6.37 -7.99 13.88
N VAL A 54 -6.33 -6.65 13.77
CA VAL A 54 -5.99 -5.77 14.91
C VAL A 54 -6.99 -5.94 16.05
N ALA A 55 -8.29 -6.09 15.76
CA ALA A 55 -9.29 -6.35 16.79
C ALA A 55 -9.10 -7.72 17.46
N ILE A 56 -8.83 -8.76 16.68
CA ILE A 56 -8.55 -10.11 17.19
C ILE A 56 -7.26 -10.10 18.03
N LEU A 57 -6.22 -9.42 17.58
CA LEU A 57 -4.95 -9.26 18.31
C LEU A 57 -5.19 -8.67 19.71
N GLY A 58 -5.94 -7.56 19.81
CA GLY A 58 -6.28 -6.96 21.08
C GLY A 58 -7.01 -7.91 22.03
N VAL A 59 -7.96 -8.69 21.50
CA VAL A 59 -8.70 -9.70 22.28
C VAL A 59 -7.80 -10.86 22.72
N VAL A 60 -6.98 -11.40 21.82
CA VAL A 60 -6.08 -12.52 22.10
C VAL A 60 -5.02 -12.15 23.15
N LEU A 61 -4.48 -10.92 23.06
CA LEU A 61 -3.50 -10.44 24.01
C LEU A 61 -4.10 -9.90 25.30
N GLY A 62 -5.45 -9.82 25.39
CA GLY A 62 -6.15 -9.29 26.57
C GLY A 62 -5.85 -7.83 26.87
N GLN A 63 -5.61 -7.02 25.83
CA GLN A 63 -5.21 -5.63 25.95
C GLN A 63 -6.35 -4.66 25.61
N VAL A 64 -6.16 -3.38 25.96
CA VAL A 64 -7.17 -2.35 25.71
C VAL A 64 -7.22 -2.00 24.23
N LEU A 65 -8.36 -2.28 23.60
CA LEU A 65 -8.66 -1.92 22.23
C LEU A 65 -9.62 -0.72 22.20
N GLU A 66 -9.19 0.38 21.58
CA GLU A 66 -9.97 1.60 21.46
C GLU A 66 -10.46 1.77 20.03
N ILE A 67 -11.71 1.36 19.78
CA ILE A 67 -12.29 1.39 18.44
C ILE A 67 -13.05 2.70 18.20
N MET A 68 -12.83 3.32 17.04
CA MET A 68 -13.68 4.36 16.46
C MET A 68 -14.08 3.98 15.04
N SER A 69 -15.06 4.66 14.47
CA SER A 69 -15.44 4.39 13.08
C SER A 69 -14.46 5.07 12.09
N PRO A 70 -14.30 4.53 10.87
CA PRO A 70 -13.56 5.21 9.80
C PRO A 70 -14.08 6.63 9.53
N ARG A 71 -15.40 6.80 9.62
CA ARG A 71 -16.05 8.10 9.45
C ARG A 71 -15.60 9.12 10.50
N ASP A 72 -15.43 8.69 11.75
CA ASP A 72 -14.98 9.58 12.84
C ASP A 72 -13.57 10.10 12.58
N PHE A 73 -12.68 9.23 12.06
CA PHE A 73 -11.34 9.62 11.64
C PHE A 73 -11.37 10.59 10.45
N LEU A 74 -12.09 10.24 9.38
CA LEU A 74 -12.15 11.06 8.17
C LEU A 74 -12.78 12.44 8.41
N GLN A 75 -13.76 12.55 9.31
CA GLN A 75 -14.36 13.83 9.67
C GLN A 75 -13.47 14.67 10.58
N ASN A 76 -12.67 14.05 11.41
CA ASN A 76 -11.78 14.74 12.34
C ASN A 76 -10.61 13.82 12.75
N PRO A 77 -9.48 13.84 12.02
CA PRO A 77 -8.30 13.04 12.32
C PRO A 77 -7.75 13.25 13.73
N LYS A 78 -7.96 14.43 14.31
CA LYS A 78 -7.57 14.76 15.66
C LYS A 78 -8.10 13.75 16.70
N ARG A 79 -9.30 13.19 16.49
CA ARG A 79 -9.87 12.17 17.39
C ARG A 79 -9.00 10.93 17.55
N TRP A 80 -8.32 10.52 16.49
CA TRP A 80 -7.38 9.40 16.52
C TRP A 80 -6.04 9.85 17.10
N VAL A 81 -5.54 11.01 16.70
CA VAL A 81 -4.28 11.58 17.23
C VAL A 81 -4.35 11.79 18.74
N ASP A 82 -5.47 12.30 19.27
CA ASP A 82 -5.72 12.40 20.71
C ASP A 82 -5.59 11.05 21.45
N LYS A 83 -5.88 9.93 20.78
CA LYS A 83 -5.76 8.58 21.36
C LYS A 83 -4.34 8.03 21.32
N LEU A 84 -3.47 8.57 20.50
CA LEU A 84 -2.04 8.23 20.49
C LEU A 84 -1.30 8.96 21.62
N SER A 85 -1.84 10.06 22.11
CA SER A 85 -1.22 10.81 23.20
C SER A 85 -1.35 10.05 24.52
N ARG A 86 -0.28 10.07 25.31
CA ARG A 86 -0.28 9.60 26.69
C ARG A 86 -1.28 10.39 27.54
N ARG A 87 -1.98 9.71 28.43
CA ARG A 87 -3.01 10.28 29.29
C ARG A 87 -2.57 10.25 30.76
N GLY A 88 -3.15 11.14 31.56
CA GLY A 88 -2.82 11.21 32.98
C GLY A 88 -3.27 9.99 33.79
N ASP A 89 -4.20 9.19 33.29
CA ASP A 89 -4.70 7.93 33.85
C ASP A 89 -4.06 6.67 33.26
N ASP A 90 -3.16 6.81 32.29
CA ASP A 90 -2.40 5.68 31.73
C ASP A 90 -1.41 5.15 32.78
N PRO A 91 -1.13 3.83 32.79
CA PRO A 91 0.02 3.29 33.50
C PRO A 91 1.33 3.99 33.12
N ALA A 92 2.26 4.09 34.09
CA ALA A 92 3.54 4.76 33.85
C ALA A 92 4.38 4.14 32.73
N ASP A 93 4.17 2.84 32.46
CA ASP A 93 4.82 2.00 31.49
C ASP A 93 3.86 1.59 30.33
N VAL A 94 2.86 2.41 30.03
CA VAL A 94 1.95 2.14 28.92
C VAL A 94 2.66 2.20 27.57
N HIS A 95 2.32 1.27 26.69
CA HIS A 95 2.77 1.18 25.31
C HIS A 95 1.61 1.39 24.35
N ILE A 96 1.81 2.11 23.24
CA ILE A 96 0.75 2.40 22.28
C ILE A 96 1.14 1.86 20.90
N TYR A 97 0.27 1.00 20.36
CA TYR A 97 0.45 0.38 19.06
C TYR A 97 -0.76 0.67 18.18
N THR A 98 -0.55 0.94 16.90
CA THR A 98 -1.64 1.17 15.96
C THR A 98 -1.26 0.74 14.55
N CYS A 99 -2.26 0.69 13.65
CA CYS A 99 -2.09 0.33 12.27
C CYS A 99 -2.92 1.27 11.40
N ILE A 100 -2.34 1.78 10.32
CA ILE A 100 -2.99 2.78 9.43
C ILE A 100 -2.59 2.56 7.97
N PRO A 101 -3.41 3.00 7.00
CA PRO A 101 -2.98 3.21 5.63
C PRO A 101 -2.17 4.52 5.50
N ASN A 102 -1.37 4.63 4.44
CA ASN A 102 -0.46 5.76 4.22
C ASN A 102 -1.17 7.12 4.20
N PHE A 103 -2.35 7.22 3.56
CA PHE A 103 -3.09 8.49 3.48
C PHE A 103 -3.41 9.09 4.85
N ALA A 104 -3.47 8.27 5.90
CA ALA A 104 -3.75 8.74 7.26
C ALA A 104 -2.62 9.60 7.84
N LEU A 105 -1.38 9.40 7.38
CA LEU A 105 -0.24 10.23 7.75
C LEU A 105 -0.47 11.68 7.31
N ASP A 106 -0.81 11.87 6.03
CA ASP A 106 -1.06 13.19 5.45
C ASP A 106 -2.27 13.88 6.10
N LEU A 107 -3.38 13.15 6.27
CA LEU A 107 -4.57 13.70 6.91
C LEU A 107 -4.30 14.12 8.37
N ALA A 108 -3.59 13.31 9.13
CA ALA A 108 -3.24 13.64 10.51
C ALA A 108 -2.29 14.84 10.57
N ALA A 109 -1.23 14.86 9.76
CA ALA A 109 -0.31 15.98 9.70
C ALA A 109 -1.00 17.30 9.31
N ARG A 110 -1.97 17.25 8.39
CA ARG A 110 -2.67 18.43 7.87
C ARG A 110 -3.73 18.97 8.82
N TYR A 111 -4.50 18.08 9.47
CA TYR A 111 -5.70 18.48 10.21
C TYR A 111 -5.65 18.24 11.73
N ALA A 112 -4.58 17.63 12.22
CA ALA A 112 -4.41 17.33 13.63
C ALA A 112 -3.03 17.72 14.19
N ALA A 113 -2.22 18.46 13.42
CA ALA A 113 -0.96 19.01 13.93
C ALA A 113 -1.20 19.80 15.23
N PRO A 114 -0.29 19.73 16.22
CA PRO A 114 -0.46 20.42 17.48
C PRO A 114 -0.47 21.94 17.30
N GLU A 115 -1.38 22.64 17.99
CA GLU A 115 -1.41 24.10 18.04
C GLU A 115 -0.38 24.65 19.04
N THR A 116 0.00 23.84 20.02
CA THR A 116 1.03 24.16 21.04
C THR A 116 1.94 22.95 21.28
N PRO A 117 3.22 23.15 21.62
CA PRO A 117 4.18 22.05 21.82
C PRO A 117 3.73 20.97 22.83
N ASP A 118 3.01 21.38 23.88
CA ASP A 118 2.59 20.49 24.97
C ASP A 118 1.21 19.86 24.76
N GLN A 119 0.63 19.99 23.56
CA GLN A 119 -0.73 19.49 23.29
C GLN A 119 -0.79 17.97 23.29
N TYR A 120 0.27 17.30 22.86
CA TYR A 120 0.39 15.85 22.80
C TYR A 120 1.67 15.36 23.47
N ASP A 121 1.64 14.12 23.93
CA ASP A 121 2.80 13.36 24.39
C ASP A 121 2.78 11.98 23.73
N PHE A 122 3.61 11.78 22.69
CA PHE A 122 3.72 10.52 21.95
C PHE A 122 4.88 9.64 22.40
N SER A 123 5.49 9.95 23.57
CA SER A 123 6.62 9.18 24.10
C SER A 123 6.28 7.71 24.41
N ALA A 124 5.00 7.36 24.49
CA ALA A 124 4.51 5.99 24.68
C ALA A 124 4.11 5.28 23.38
N VAL A 125 4.26 5.93 22.22
CA VAL A 125 3.97 5.29 20.92
C VAL A 125 5.17 4.46 20.50
N ASP A 126 5.02 3.13 20.47
CA ASP A 126 6.10 2.21 20.12
C ASP A 126 6.05 1.76 18.66
N CYS A 127 4.84 1.70 18.10
CA CYS A 127 4.73 1.28 16.71
C CYS A 127 3.45 1.80 16.03
N ILE A 128 3.65 2.33 14.84
CA ILE A 128 2.59 2.64 13.87
C ILE A 128 2.89 1.82 12.61
N ILE A 129 2.15 0.71 12.43
CA ILE A 129 2.22 -0.07 11.19
C ILE A 129 1.57 0.74 10.08
N ILE A 130 2.26 0.86 8.95
CA ILE A 130 1.74 1.53 7.77
C ILE A 130 1.68 0.49 6.64
N GLY A 131 0.49 0.24 6.15
CA GLY A 131 0.30 -0.80 5.14
C GLY A 131 -0.92 -0.56 4.26
N SER A 132 -1.30 -1.61 3.52
CA SER A 132 -2.46 -1.59 2.63
C SER A 132 -2.29 -0.77 1.34
N GLU A 133 -1.34 0.12 1.26
CA GLU A 133 -0.95 0.93 0.09
C GLU A 133 0.53 1.31 0.18
N SER A 134 1.08 1.85 -0.90
CA SER A 134 2.49 2.27 -0.94
C SER A 134 2.75 3.37 0.08
N VAL A 135 3.78 3.19 0.90
CA VAL A 135 4.20 4.20 1.88
C VAL A 135 5.06 5.24 1.17
N THR A 136 4.69 6.51 1.32
CA THR A 136 5.36 7.61 0.64
C THR A 136 6.32 8.36 1.55
N LYS A 137 7.50 8.72 1.03
CA LYS A 137 8.49 9.51 1.77
C LYS A 137 7.93 10.87 2.23
N PRO A 138 7.23 11.65 1.35
CA PRO A 138 6.62 12.91 1.78
C PRO A 138 5.58 12.75 2.90
N GLY A 139 4.72 11.71 2.87
CA GLY A 139 3.73 11.47 3.91
C GLY A 139 4.37 11.15 5.26
N VAL A 140 5.42 10.32 5.27
CA VAL A 140 6.21 10.04 6.48
C VAL A 140 6.86 11.31 7.02
N GLU A 141 7.47 12.11 6.18
CA GLU A 141 8.17 13.34 6.59
C GLU A 141 7.19 14.42 7.09
N ALA A 142 6.03 14.55 6.45
CA ALA A 142 4.98 15.45 6.91
C ALA A 142 4.47 15.06 8.31
N PHE A 143 4.26 13.76 8.55
CA PHE A 143 3.80 13.25 9.84
C PHE A 143 4.85 13.43 10.94
N VAL A 144 6.10 13.07 10.67
CA VAL A 144 7.21 13.28 11.61
C VAL A 144 7.44 14.77 11.88
N GLY A 145 7.38 15.62 10.84
CA GLY A 145 7.50 17.06 10.98
C GLY A 145 6.39 17.69 11.84
N ALA A 146 5.16 17.15 11.75
CA ALA A 146 4.04 17.65 12.55
C ALA A 146 4.10 17.22 14.03
N PHE A 147 4.61 16.02 14.33
CA PHE A 147 4.46 15.40 15.65
C PHE A 147 5.78 15.10 16.38
N GLY A 148 6.93 15.30 15.73
CA GLY A 148 8.25 15.05 16.33
C GLY A 148 8.49 15.82 17.62
N ASP A 149 8.13 17.10 17.67
CA ASP A 149 8.25 17.95 18.87
C ASP A 149 7.31 17.49 20.01
N SER A 150 6.31 16.66 19.72
CA SER A 150 5.42 16.03 20.69
C SER A 150 5.95 14.67 21.19
N GLY A 151 7.20 14.32 20.89
CA GLY A 151 7.86 13.10 21.34
C GLY A 151 7.64 11.88 20.41
N LEU A 152 7.15 12.07 19.19
CA LEU A 152 7.07 11.00 18.21
C LEU A 152 8.47 10.67 17.67
N ASP A 153 8.94 9.47 17.93
CA ASP A 153 10.16 8.95 17.30
C ASP A 153 9.85 8.47 15.88
N ARG A 154 10.64 8.88 14.90
CA ARG A 154 10.51 8.44 13.50
C ARG A 154 10.51 6.91 13.38
N THR A 155 11.30 6.22 14.19
CA THR A 155 11.50 4.78 14.14
C THR A 155 10.28 3.96 14.56
N VAL A 156 9.25 4.58 15.13
CA VAL A 156 7.98 3.90 15.42
C VAL A 156 7.15 3.63 14.15
N LEU A 157 7.44 4.36 13.05
CA LEU A 157 6.77 4.18 11.77
C LEU A 157 7.32 2.94 11.07
N ARG A 158 6.45 1.95 10.77
CA ARG A 158 6.85 0.67 10.20
C ARG A 158 6.08 0.36 8.91
N PRO A 159 6.65 0.69 7.75
CA PRO A 159 6.11 0.18 6.50
C PRO A 159 6.05 -1.34 6.53
N SER A 160 4.92 -1.90 6.13
CA SER A 160 4.65 -3.33 6.20
C SER A 160 3.88 -3.80 4.97
N TYR A 161 4.08 -5.04 4.59
CA TYR A 161 3.37 -5.68 3.49
C TYR A 161 2.53 -6.85 3.98
N GLY A 162 1.35 -6.97 3.40
CA GLY A 162 0.45 -8.06 3.67
C GLY A 162 -0.83 -8.01 2.84
N LEU A 163 -1.59 -9.09 2.86
CA LEU A 163 -2.82 -9.25 2.09
C LEU A 163 -3.73 -10.28 2.77
N ALA A 164 -5.01 -10.26 2.42
CA ALA A 164 -6.00 -11.17 3.00
C ALA A 164 -5.66 -12.65 2.75
N GLU A 165 -5.01 -12.97 1.63
CA GLU A 165 -4.57 -14.31 1.24
C GLU A 165 -3.51 -14.89 2.19
N THR A 166 -2.82 -14.04 2.94
CA THR A 166 -1.86 -14.41 3.99
C THR A 166 -2.39 -14.11 5.40
N THR A 167 -3.69 -14.09 5.57
CA THR A 167 -4.39 -13.62 6.78
C THR A 167 -4.19 -12.12 6.99
N LEU A 168 -2.94 -11.64 7.16
CA LEU A 168 -2.58 -10.22 7.12
C LEU A 168 -1.10 -10.03 6.78
N LEU A 169 -0.17 -10.31 7.71
CA LEU A 169 1.21 -9.82 7.66
C LEU A 169 2.16 -10.79 6.94
N VAL A 170 2.91 -10.29 5.97
CA VAL A 170 3.98 -11.00 5.25
C VAL A 170 5.35 -10.52 5.71
N SER A 171 5.56 -9.21 5.70
CA SER A 171 6.83 -8.59 6.04
C SER A 171 6.66 -7.24 6.72
N THR A 172 7.66 -6.83 7.50
CA THR A 172 7.70 -5.53 8.16
C THR A 172 9.14 -5.09 8.39
N ASP A 173 9.38 -3.79 8.36
CA ASP A 173 10.70 -3.24 8.63
C ASP A 173 11.00 -3.26 10.14
N ARG A 174 12.08 -3.98 10.49
CA ARG A 174 12.56 -4.17 11.88
C ARG A 174 13.93 -3.56 12.11
N THR A 175 14.48 -2.85 11.11
CA THR A 175 15.76 -2.18 11.22
C THR A 175 15.70 -0.98 12.16
N GLU A 176 16.84 -0.54 12.69
CA GLU A 176 16.88 0.58 13.63
C GLU A 176 16.76 1.94 12.92
N ASP A 177 17.09 1.99 11.62
CA ASP A 177 17.03 3.20 10.79
C ASP A 177 15.72 3.37 10.01
N ARG A 178 14.65 2.60 10.37
CA ARG A 178 13.34 2.65 9.73
C ARG A 178 12.62 4.00 9.96
N PRO A 179 11.66 4.36 9.14
CA PRO A 179 11.38 3.76 7.83
C PRO A 179 12.48 4.10 6.82
N LYS A 180 13.01 3.06 6.20
CA LYS A 180 14.07 3.18 5.17
C LYS A 180 13.44 3.41 3.81
N PHE A 181 14.01 4.34 3.05
CA PHE A 181 13.65 4.57 1.64
C PHE A 181 14.87 4.39 0.77
N VAL A 182 14.69 3.75 -0.38
CA VAL A 182 15.69 3.66 -1.45
C VAL A 182 15.10 4.30 -2.70
N GLU A 183 15.87 5.12 -3.36
CA GLU A 183 15.52 5.71 -4.64
C GLU A 183 16.05 4.83 -5.76
N PHE A 184 15.18 4.43 -6.70
CA PHE A 184 15.54 3.55 -7.81
C PHE A 184 15.52 4.30 -9.13
N ASP A 185 16.46 3.99 -10.01
CA ASP A 185 16.52 4.54 -11.35
C ASP A 185 15.24 4.20 -12.14
N ARG A 186 14.55 5.23 -12.65
CA ARG A 186 13.26 5.06 -13.34
C ARG A 186 13.39 4.30 -14.66
N GLU A 187 14.49 4.50 -15.37
CA GLU A 187 14.73 3.79 -16.63
C GLU A 187 15.00 2.30 -16.39
N ALA A 188 15.77 1.98 -15.34
CA ALA A 188 16.01 0.59 -14.94
C ALA A 188 14.71 -0.07 -14.48
N LEU A 189 13.86 0.61 -13.70
CA LEU A 189 12.55 0.12 -13.30
C LEU A 189 11.69 -0.23 -14.53
N ALA A 190 11.67 0.62 -15.55
CA ALA A 190 10.95 0.37 -16.79
C ALA A 190 11.46 -0.87 -17.55
N GLN A 191 12.69 -1.29 -17.29
CA GLN A 191 13.31 -2.51 -17.85
C GLN A 191 13.21 -3.72 -16.91
N GLY A 192 12.46 -3.62 -15.80
CA GLY A 192 12.29 -4.70 -14.83
C GLY A 192 13.45 -4.85 -13.85
N LYS A 193 14.24 -3.79 -13.60
CA LYS A 193 15.39 -3.80 -12.69
C LYS A 193 15.28 -2.69 -11.64
N ALA A 194 15.55 -3.02 -10.41
CA ALA A 194 15.61 -2.08 -9.30
C ALA A 194 17.07 -1.70 -9.00
N VAL A 195 17.57 -0.69 -9.68
CA VAL A 195 18.92 -0.17 -9.51
C VAL A 195 18.86 1.08 -8.64
N PRO A 196 19.53 1.12 -7.47
CA PRO A 196 19.60 2.32 -6.66
C PRO A 196 20.22 3.50 -7.42
N ALA A 197 19.67 4.68 -7.23
CA ALA A 197 20.10 5.92 -7.87
C ALA A 197 19.91 7.12 -6.93
N GLU A 198 20.60 8.21 -7.21
CA GLU A 198 20.28 9.53 -6.68
C GLU A 198 19.18 10.15 -7.57
N ASP A 199 18.21 10.84 -7.00
CA ASP A 199 17.07 11.45 -7.72
C ASP A 199 16.17 10.44 -8.49
N GLY A 200 16.05 9.23 -7.96
CA GLY A 200 15.22 8.17 -8.52
C GLY A 200 13.76 8.20 -8.02
N VAL A 201 13.07 7.07 -8.17
CA VAL A 201 11.73 6.84 -7.62
C VAL A 201 11.87 6.35 -6.18
N PRO A 202 11.45 7.10 -5.15
CA PRO A 202 11.58 6.67 -3.78
C PRO A 202 10.59 5.55 -3.45
N MET A 203 11.10 4.45 -2.93
CA MET A 203 10.28 3.32 -2.46
C MET A 203 10.62 2.99 -1.00
N ALA A 204 9.58 2.79 -0.20
CA ALA A 204 9.74 2.36 1.18
C ALA A 204 10.15 0.88 1.24
N SER A 205 11.08 0.57 2.12
CA SER A 205 11.34 -0.80 2.52
C SER A 205 10.11 -1.35 3.27
N ASN A 206 9.61 -2.50 2.84
CA ASN A 206 8.61 -3.28 3.57
C ASN A 206 9.26 -4.36 4.46
N GLY A 207 10.56 -4.27 4.66
CA GLY A 207 11.35 -5.06 5.56
C GLY A 207 11.54 -6.51 5.16
N GLN A 208 11.77 -7.34 6.17
CA GLN A 208 12.04 -8.77 6.03
C GLN A 208 10.78 -9.61 6.31
N PRO A 209 10.73 -10.87 5.84
CA PRO A 209 9.62 -11.76 6.13
C PRO A 209 9.48 -11.97 7.65
N VAL A 210 8.22 -12.06 8.11
CA VAL A 210 7.96 -12.40 9.50
C VAL A 210 8.30 -13.87 9.75
N LYS A 211 8.40 -14.27 11.01
CA LYS A 211 8.75 -15.64 11.40
C LYS A 211 7.84 -16.67 10.70
N TRP A 212 8.42 -17.75 10.20
CA TRP A 212 7.74 -18.85 9.46
C TRP A 212 7.09 -18.42 8.14
N MET A 213 7.47 -17.25 7.61
CA MET A 213 7.10 -16.78 6.30
C MET A 213 8.34 -16.76 5.41
N HIS A 214 8.15 -17.10 4.15
CA HIS A 214 9.11 -16.94 3.07
C HIS A 214 8.49 -16.07 1.98
N PHE A 215 9.28 -15.28 1.32
CA PHE A 215 8.91 -14.68 0.04
C PHE A 215 10.01 -14.94 -0.99
N ALA A 216 9.62 -14.99 -2.25
CA ALA A 216 10.51 -15.06 -3.40
C ALA A 216 10.01 -14.11 -4.48
N ILE A 217 10.92 -13.51 -5.22
CA ILE A 217 10.60 -12.75 -6.42
C ILE A 217 10.66 -13.72 -7.58
N VAL A 218 9.56 -13.88 -8.30
CA VAL A 218 9.40 -14.94 -9.29
C VAL A 218 9.08 -14.35 -10.65
N ASP A 219 9.78 -14.82 -11.66
CA ASP A 219 9.45 -14.54 -13.06
C ASP A 219 8.13 -15.21 -13.44
N THR A 220 7.17 -14.43 -13.93
CA THR A 220 5.80 -14.91 -14.20
C THR A 220 5.68 -15.90 -15.34
N GLU A 221 6.67 -15.95 -16.24
CA GLU A 221 6.68 -16.85 -17.40
C GLU A 221 7.41 -18.16 -17.08
N THR A 222 8.64 -18.06 -16.58
CA THR A 222 9.48 -19.23 -16.31
C THR A 222 9.20 -19.90 -14.98
N LYS A 223 8.54 -19.20 -14.04
CA LYS A 223 8.30 -19.62 -12.65
C LYS A 223 9.57 -19.87 -11.85
N ASN A 224 10.68 -19.28 -12.24
CA ASN A 224 11.94 -19.33 -11.52
C ASN A 224 12.09 -18.14 -10.58
N GLU A 225 12.78 -18.34 -9.46
CA GLU A 225 13.20 -17.24 -8.59
C GLU A 225 14.16 -16.33 -9.34
N LEU A 226 13.94 -15.03 -9.22
CA LEU A 226 14.80 -13.98 -9.77
C LEU A 226 15.86 -13.55 -8.75
N PRO A 227 17.05 -13.16 -9.21
CA PRO A 227 18.09 -12.62 -8.33
C PRO A 227 17.69 -11.25 -7.76
N GLU A 228 18.38 -10.88 -6.69
CA GLU A 228 18.27 -9.57 -6.07
C GLU A 228 18.41 -8.43 -7.09
N GLY A 229 17.58 -7.40 -6.96
CA GLY A 229 17.53 -6.26 -7.88
C GLY A 229 16.72 -6.50 -9.17
N GLU A 230 16.28 -7.71 -9.47
CA GLU A 230 15.33 -7.97 -10.56
C GLU A 230 13.89 -7.81 -10.04
N ILE A 231 12.97 -7.38 -10.91
CA ILE A 231 11.56 -7.19 -10.55
C ILE A 231 10.73 -8.35 -11.09
N GLY A 232 9.95 -8.97 -10.22
CA GLY A 232 9.03 -10.04 -10.56
C GLY A 232 7.82 -10.07 -9.65
N GLU A 233 7.00 -11.09 -9.78
CA GLU A 233 5.85 -11.30 -8.90
C GLU A 233 6.33 -11.77 -7.53
N ILE A 234 5.78 -11.18 -6.48
CA ILE A 234 6.05 -11.58 -5.11
C ILE A 234 5.25 -12.86 -4.83
N TRP A 235 5.94 -13.94 -4.60
CA TRP A 235 5.34 -15.19 -4.13
C TRP A 235 5.67 -15.40 -2.67
N VAL A 236 4.68 -15.90 -1.91
CA VAL A 236 4.81 -16.08 -0.46
C VAL A 236 4.44 -17.50 -0.04
N ASN A 237 5.14 -18.02 0.97
CA ASN A 237 4.86 -19.31 1.57
C ASN A 237 5.01 -19.20 3.09
N GLY A 238 4.02 -19.69 3.84
CA GLY A 238 4.05 -19.61 5.29
C GLY A 238 2.79 -20.16 5.94
N ASN A 239 2.84 -20.32 7.26
CA ASN A 239 1.76 -20.95 8.01
C ASN A 239 0.53 -20.06 8.22
N ASN A 240 0.62 -18.77 7.89
CA ASN A 240 -0.50 -17.82 7.88
C ASN A 240 -1.16 -17.68 6.50
N VAL A 241 -0.69 -18.42 5.48
CA VAL A 241 -1.34 -18.47 4.17
C VAL A 241 -2.70 -19.14 4.29
N ALA A 242 -3.73 -18.55 3.69
CA ALA A 242 -5.10 -19.04 3.74
C ALA A 242 -5.29 -20.35 2.97
N ALA A 243 -6.41 -21.05 3.22
CA ALA A 243 -6.72 -22.31 2.56
C ALA A 243 -7.09 -22.14 1.06
N GLY A 244 -7.55 -20.97 0.66
CA GLY A 244 -7.98 -20.65 -0.70
C GLY A 244 -9.18 -19.72 -0.72
N TYR A 245 -9.85 -19.64 -1.87
CA TYR A 245 -11.07 -18.85 -2.06
C TYR A 245 -12.32 -19.72 -2.01
N LEU A 246 -13.35 -19.24 -1.31
CA LEU A 246 -14.64 -19.92 -1.18
C LEU A 246 -15.32 -20.05 -2.56
N ASP A 247 -15.72 -21.28 -2.89
CA ASP A 247 -16.42 -21.63 -4.14
C ASP A 247 -15.68 -21.23 -5.43
N ARG A 248 -14.34 -21.11 -5.36
CA ARG A 248 -13.49 -20.73 -6.50
C ARG A 248 -12.27 -21.67 -6.61
N PRO A 249 -12.46 -22.96 -6.96
CA PRO A 249 -11.37 -23.95 -6.95
C PRO A 249 -10.27 -23.62 -7.96
N GLU A 250 -10.61 -23.13 -9.17
CA GLU A 250 -9.65 -22.80 -10.22
C GLU A 250 -8.76 -21.60 -9.80
N GLU A 251 -9.38 -20.53 -9.24
CA GLU A 251 -8.62 -19.39 -8.72
C GLU A 251 -7.77 -19.78 -7.50
N THR A 252 -8.27 -20.70 -6.67
CA THR A 252 -7.52 -21.25 -5.53
C THR A 252 -6.27 -21.99 -5.99
N GLU A 253 -6.40 -22.85 -6.97
CA GLU A 253 -5.26 -23.59 -7.55
C GLU A 253 -4.23 -22.63 -8.13
N ALA A 254 -4.68 -21.68 -8.94
CA ALA A 254 -3.81 -20.68 -9.61
C ALA A 254 -3.11 -19.74 -8.62
N THR A 255 -3.72 -19.45 -7.47
CA THR A 255 -3.16 -18.49 -6.51
C THR A 255 -2.32 -19.19 -5.43
N PHE A 256 -2.78 -20.31 -4.85
CA PHE A 256 -2.23 -20.86 -3.62
C PHE A 256 -1.42 -22.17 -3.80
N ARG A 257 -1.33 -22.73 -5.01
CA ARG A 257 -0.72 -24.04 -5.25
C ARG A 257 0.42 -23.99 -6.25
N ASN A 258 1.13 -22.86 -6.28
CA ASN A 258 2.23 -22.70 -7.22
C ASN A 258 3.48 -23.44 -6.77
N THR A 259 4.29 -23.84 -7.75
CA THR A 259 5.59 -24.48 -7.58
C THR A 259 6.66 -23.59 -8.19
N ILE A 260 7.74 -23.30 -7.45
CA ILE A 260 8.91 -22.61 -8.00
C ILE A 260 9.75 -23.62 -8.77
N GLY A 261 10.13 -23.27 -10.00
CA GLY A 261 10.94 -24.12 -10.86
C GLY A 261 12.38 -24.25 -10.34
N THR A 262 13.07 -23.13 -10.22
CA THR A 262 14.44 -23.04 -9.68
C THR A 262 14.47 -22.02 -8.56
N THR A 263 15.05 -22.38 -7.41
CA THR A 263 15.33 -21.49 -6.30
C THR A 263 16.80 -21.07 -6.30
N LEU A 264 17.08 -19.84 -5.93
CA LEU A 264 18.41 -19.28 -5.72
C LEU A 264 18.84 -19.37 -4.26
N GLN A 265 17.88 -19.33 -3.35
CA GLN A 265 18.09 -19.44 -1.92
C GLN A 265 17.94 -20.90 -1.48
N ASP A 266 18.85 -21.35 -0.60
CA ASP A 266 18.77 -22.66 0.00
C ASP A 266 17.64 -22.75 1.04
N GLY A 267 16.94 -23.91 1.07
CA GLY A 267 15.94 -24.20 2.09
C GLY A 267 14.55 -23.62 1.84
N LEU A 268 14.30 -22.95 0.73
CA LEU A 268 12.97 -22.52 0.35
C LEU A 268 12.05 -23.72 0.06
N PRO A 269 10.76 -23.65 0.46
CA PRO A 269 9.77 -24.63 0.03
C PRO A 269 9.67 -24.68 -1.49
N LYS A 270 9.46 -25.88 -2.05
CA LYS A 270 9.29 -26.04 -3.49
C LYS A 270 7.87 -25.72 -3.95
N ASP A 271 6.89 -26.16 -3.19
CA ASP A 271 5.47 -26.16 -3.56
C ASP A 271 4.62 -25.30 -2.60
N ASN A 272 3.36 -25.08 -2.97
CA ASN A 272 2.35 -24.35 -2.20
C ASN A 272 2.68 -22.87 -2.00
N TRP A 273 3.22 -22.23 -3.02
CA TRP A 273 3.42 -20.81 -3.02
C TRP A 273 2.12 -20.06 -3.38
N CYS A 274 1.86 -19.01 -2.65
CA CYS A 274 0.79 -18.07 -2.97
C CYS A 274 1.35 -16.98 -3.89
N ALA A 275 0.87 -16.93 -5.12
CA ALA A 275 1.15 -15.88 -6.09
C ALA A 275 0.29 -14.65 -5.75
N THR A 276 0.91 -13.56 -5.28
CA THR A 276 0.18 -12.44 -4.69
C THR A 276 -0.45 -11.51 -5.73
N GLY A 277 0.06 -11.52 -6.95
CA GLY A 277 -0.29 -10.56 -8.00
C GLY A 277 0.35 -9.19 -7.80
N ASP A 278 1.16 -9.00 -6.76
CA ASP A 278 1.95 -7.80 -6.54
C ASP A 278 3.36 -7.99 -7.11
N LEU A 279 3.93 -6.92 -7.69
CA LEU A 279 5.30 -6.88 -8.20
C LEU A 279 6.22 -6.27 -7.16
N GLY A 280 7.44 -6.77 -7.11
CA GLY A 280 8.45 -6.25 -6.22
C GLY A 280 9.85 -6.76 -6.52
N THR A 281 10.77 -6.35 -5.69
CA THR A 281 12.16 -6.77 -5.70
C THR A 281 12.67 -6.92 -4.27
N VAL A 282 13.78 -7.65 -4.13
CA VAL A 282 14.56 -7.69 -2.89
C VAL A 282 15.87 -6.97 -3.11
N LEU A 283 16.27 -6.16 -2.14
CA LEU A 283 17.58 -5.51 -2.10
C LEU A 283 18.06 -5.48 -0.65
N ASP A 284 19.26 -5.98 -0.38
CA ASP A 284 19.84 -6.11 0.98
C ASP A 284 18.86 -6.81 1.96
N ASP A 285 18.28 -7.92 1.57
CA ASP A 285 17.25 -8.68 2.31
C ASP A 285 15.92 -7.92 2.60
N HIS A 286 15.71 -6.76 2.02
CA HIS A 286 14.48 -5.96 2.18
C HIS A 286 13.59 -6.06 0.95
N LEU A 287 12.29 -6.22 1.20
CA LEU A 287 11.26 -6.21 0.17
C LEU A 287 10.86 -4.78 -0.21
N TYR A 288 10.84 -4.50 -1.50
CA TYR A 288 10.32 -3.25 -2.08
C TYR A 288 9.21 -3.58 -3.07
N ILE A 289 8.04 -2.98 -2.89
CA ILE A 289 6.86 -3.23 -3.72
C ILE A 289 6.82 -2.19 -4.83
N THR A 290 6.88 -2.65 -6.07
CA THR A 290 6.90 -1.76 -7.24
C THR A 290 5.54 -1.55 -7.88
N GLY A 291 4.57 -2.46 -7.66
CA GLY A 291 3.23 -2.31 -8.22
C GLY A 291 2.41 -3.60 -8.20
N ARG A 292 1.51 -3.72 -9.18
CA ARG A 292 0.70 -4.93 -9.40
C ARG A 292 0.84 -5.42 -10.82
N VAL A 293 0.95 -6.73 -10.98
CA VAL A 293 1.01 -7.39 -12.30
C VAL A 293 -0.11 -6.91 -13.24
N LYS A 294 -1.32 -6.79 -12.71
CA LYS A 294 -2.52 -6.45 -13.49
C LYS A 294 -2.76 -4.96 -13.69
N ASP A 295 -2.06 -4.11 -12.97
CA ASP A 295 -2.19 -2.65 -13.07
C ASP A 295 -1.03 -2.04 -13.89
N LEU A 296 0.00 -2.84 -14.19
CA LEU A 296 1.17 -2.40 -14.94
C LEU A 296 0.76 -1.86 -16.32
N VAL A 297 1.23 -0.68 -16.66
CA VAL A 297 1.04 -0.07 -17.97
C VAL A 297 2.24 -0.45 -18.84
N VAL A 298 2.00 -1.18 -19.93
CA VAL A 298 3.08 -1.63 -20.82
C VAL A 298 2.97 -0.89 -22.15
N VAL A 299 3.89 0.04 -22.40
CA VAL A 299 3.94 0.80 -23.65
C VAL A 299 5.26 0.51 -24.37
N ALA A 300 5.17 0.08 -25.60
CA ALA A 300 6.34 -0.25 -26.45
C ALA A 300 7.33 -1.22 -25.76
N GLY A 301 6.81 -2.20 -25.02
CA GLY A 301 7.61 -3.21 -24.30
C GLY A 301 8.31 -2.71 -23.03
N ARG A 302 7.96 -1.54 -22.55
CA ARG A 302 8.49 -0.95 -21.29
C ARG A 302 7.42 -0.93 -20.22
N ASN A 303 7.82 -1.24 -19.01
CA ASN A 303 6.94 -1.24 -17.85
C ASN A 303 6.84 0.18 -17.25
N HIS A 304 5.63 0.63 -17.03
CA HIS A 304 5.36 1.89 -16.34
C HIS A 304 4.43 1.61 -15.15
N TYR A 305 4.82 2.08 -14.00
CA TYR A 305 4.09 1.85 -12.75
C TYR A 305 3.06 2.97 -12.54
N PRO A 306 1.76 2.65 -12.49
CA PRO A 306 0.70 3.66 -12.40
C PRO A 306 0.88 4.65 -11.27
N GLN A 307 1.33 4.21 -10.10
CA GLN A 307 1.52 5.07 -8.94
C GLN A 307 2.62 6.12 -9.14
N ASP A 308 3.67 5.81 -9.92
CA ASP A 308 4.73 6.77 -10.26
C ASP A 308 4.22 7.80 -11.27
N ILE A 309 3.42 7.37 -12.25
CA ILE A 309 2.74 8.27 -13.18
C ILE A 309 1.74 9.18 -12.44
N GLU A 310 0.95 8.61 -11.51
CA GLU A 310 -0.02 9.35 -10.69
C GLU A 310 0.67 10.41 -9.82
N ALA A 311 1.81 10.06 -9.20
CA ALA A 311 2.62 11.01 -8.45
C ALA A 311 3.11 12.16 -9.33
N THR A 312 3.68 11.85 -10.50
CA THR A 312 4.11 12.86 -11.48
C THR A 312 2.95 13.76 -11.91
N ALA A 313 1.76 13.24 -12.16
CA ALA A 313 0.60 14.01 -12.53
C ALA A 313 0.12 14.95 -11.41
N MET A 314 0.16 14.48 -10.16
CA MET A 314 -0.21 15.28 -8.98
C MET A 314 0.78 16.42 -8.70
N GLU A 315 2.06 16.19 -8.95
CA GLU A 315 3.12 17.19 -8.77
C GLU A 315 3.15 18.24 -9.90
N ALA A 316 2.66 17.88 -11.08
CA ALA A 316 2.70 18.75 -12.25
C ALA A 316 1.83 19.99 -12.13
N SER A 317 0.76 19.98 -11.32
CA SER A 317 -0.16 21.10 -11.21
C SER A 317 -0.96 21.10 -9.89
N ASP A 318 -1.01 22.25 -9.22
CA ASP A 318 -1.87 22.48 -8.05
C ASP A 318 -3.37 22.40 -8.37
N HIS A 319 -3.74 22.36 -9.67
CA HIS A 319 -5.10 22.14 -10.15
C HIS A 319 -5.61 20.73 -9.83
N VAL A 320 -4.69 19.79 -9.59
CA VAL A 320 -4.99 18.40 -9.28
C VAL A 320 -5.17 18.20 -7.78
N ARG A 321 -6.28 17.57 -7.42
CA ARG A 321 -6.51 17.16 -6.05
C ARG A 321 -5.54 16.04 -5.66
N LYS A 322 -4.86 16.19 -4.53
CA LYS A 322 -3.94 15.18 -4.00
C LYS A 322 -4.64 13.83 -3.80
N ASP A 323 -3.91 12.76 -4.03
CA ASP A 323 -4.37 11.37 -3.91
C ASP A 323 -5.62 11.02 -4.75
N SER A 324 -5.87 11.79 -5.83
CA SER A 324 -7.09 11.67 -6.64
C SER A 324 -6.79 11.62 -8.14
N VAL A 325 -5.73 10.92 -8.50
CA VAL A 325 -5.36 10.61 -9.88
C VAL A 325 -5.42 9.10 -10.10
N ALA A 326 -5.94 8.67 -11.24
CA ALA A 326 -5.89 7.30 -11.72
C ALA A 326 -5.18 7.26 -13.07
N ALA A 327 -4.06 6.55 -13.15
CA ALA A 327 -3.35 6.23 -14.38
C ALA A 327 -3.59 4.76 -14.73
N PHE A 328 -3.98 4.50 -15.97
CA PHE A 328 -4.21 3.14 -16.46
C PHE A 328 -4.07 3.04 -17.97
N ALA A 329 -3.84 1.83 -18.47
CA ALA A 329 -3.86 1.55 -19.88
C ALA A 329 -5.24 1.03 -20.33
N VAL A 330 -5.60 1.37 -21.57
CA VAL A 330 -6.71 0.76 -22.29
C VAL A 330 -6.21 0.27 -23.66
N PRO A 331 -6.82 -0.78 -24.24
CA PRO A 331 -6.44 -1.24 -25.57
C PRO A 331 -6.55 -0.14 -26.62
N GLY A 332 -5.54 -0.01 -27.47
CA GLY A 332 -5.55 0.79 -28.68
C GLY A 332 -5.44 -0.11 -29.91
N ASP A 333 -5.35 0.48 -31.13
CA ASP A 333 -5.29 -0.27 -32.36
C ASP A 333 -4.00 -1.11 -32.49
N ASP A 334 -2.84 -0.52 -32.15
CA ASP A 334 -1.54 -1.17 -32.25
C ASP A 334 -0.81 -1.27 -30.89
N VAL A 335 -1.07 -0.34 -29.98
CA VAL A 335 -0.42 -0.26 -28.66
C VAL A 335 -1.43 0.14 -27.60
N GLU A 336 -1.12 -0.15 -26.35
CA GLU A 336 -1.91 0.36 -25.23
C GLU A 336 -1.86 1.89 -25.15
N ARG A 337 -3.00 2.49 -24.80
CA ARG A 337 -3.18 3.94 -24.65
C ARG A 337 -3.15 4.28 -23.17
N LEU A 338 -2.28 5.19 -22.77
CA LEU A 338 -2.24 5.70 -21.41
C LEU A 338 -3.34 6.75 -21.19
N ILE A 339 -4.16 6.53 -20.18
CA ILE A 339 -5.24 7.43 -19.76
C ILE A 339 -4.96 7.94 -18.36
N ILE A 340 -5.15 9.24 -18.16
CA ILE A 340 -5.07 9.89 -16.85
C ILE A 340 -6.44 10.47 -16.51
N LEU A 341 -7.00 10.07 -15.37
CA LEU A 341 -8.18 10.70 -14.79
C LEU A 341 -7.75 11.41 -13.51
N ALA A 342 -8.02 12.70 -13.39
CA ALA A 342 -7.67 13.50 -12.23
C ALA A 342 -8.88 14.22 -11.66
N GLU A 343 -9.00 14.32 -10.34
CA GLU A 343 -9.97 15.21 -9.72
C GLU A 343 -9.40 16.62 -9.62
N ARG A 344 -10.25 17.62 -9.85
CA ARG A 344 -9.89 19.02 -9.61
C ARG A 344 -9.72 19.28 -8.11
N ALA A 345 -8.76 20.11 -7.74
CA ALA A 345 -8.65 20.64 -6.39
C ALA A 345 -9.92 21.41 -6.00
N ASP A 346 -10.18 21.58 -4.70
CA ASP A 346 -11.46 22.09 -4.20
C ASP A 346 -11.76 23.54 -4.68
N ASP A 347 -10.72 24.31 -4.99
CA ASP A 347 -10.78 25.70 -5.49
C ASP A 347 -10.52 25.82 -7.01
N ALA A 348 -10.29 24.69 -7.69
CA ALA A 348 -10.03 24.66 -9.13
C ALA A 348 -11.32 24.63 -9.96
N THR A 349 -11.30 25.31 -11.11
CA THR A 349 -12.43 25.41 -12.05
C THR A 349 -12.06 24.88 -13.43
N GLU A 350 -13.05 24.56 -14.27
CA GLU A 350 -12.86 24.03 -15.62
C GLU A 350 -11.99 24.94 -16.52
N GLU A 351 -11.93 26.24 -16.23
CA GLU A 351 -11.09 27.18 -16.96
C GLU A 351 -9.59 26.87 -16.87
N GLY A 352 -9.15 26.20 -15.77
CA GLY A 352 -7.77 25.81 -15.56
C GLY A 352 -7.38 24.46 -16.19
N ASP A 353 -8.35 23.67 -16.65
CA ASP A 353 -8.13 22.27 -17.10
C ASP A 353 -7.09 22.19 -18.22
N ALA A 354 -7.19 23.05 -19.24
CA ALA A 354 -6.28 22.99 -20.41
C ALA A 354 -4.81 23.23 -20.01
N ALA A 355 -4.56 24.21 -19.14
CA ALA A 355 -3.21 24.50 -18.68
C ALA A 355 -2.65 23.36 -17.80
N ALA A 356 -3.50 22.77 -16.96
CA ALA A 356 -3.12 21.62 -16.13
C ALA A 356 -2.90 20.35 -16.97
N GLU A 357 -3.71 20.11 -18.01
CA GLU A 357 -3.51 19.03 -18.97
C GLU A 357 -2.14 19.14 -19.66
N ASP A 358 -1.79 20.32 -20.17
CA ASP A 358 -0.50 20.54 -20.82
C ASP A 358 0.67 20.29 -19.84
N ALA A 359 0.55 20.75 -18.60
CA ALA A 359 1.55 20.52 -17.56
C ALA A 359 1.72 19.03 -17.24
N ILE A 360 0.61 18.30 -17.07
CA ILE A 360 0.61 16.85 -16.80
C ILE A 360 1.23 16.09 -17.98
N ARG A 361 0.82 16.37 -19.21
CA ARG A 361 1.38 15.74 -20.41
C ARG A 361 2.88 15.98 -20.52
N SER A 362 3.31 17.21 -20.32
CA SER A 362 4.73 17.59 -20.36
C SER A 362 5.54 16.85 -19.29
N ALA A 363 5.06 16.82 -18.04
CA ALA A 363 5.73 16.16 -16.94
C ALA A 363 5.83 14.65 -17.16
N ILE A 364 4.73 13.98 -17.55
CA ILE A 364 4.73 12.54 -17.81
C ILE A 364 5.65 12.21 -19.00
N THR A 365 5.59 12.99 -20.07
CA THR A 365 6.46 12.75 -21.23
C THR A 365 7.94 12.91 -20.87
N THR A 366 8.27 13.92 -20.08
CA THR A 366 9.66 14.18 -19.65
C THR A 366 10.17 13.11 -18.70
N ASN A 367 9.38 12.72 -17.71
CA ASN A 367 9.83 11.84 -16.65
C ASN A 367 9.71 10.34 -17.00
N HIS A 368 8.72 9.97 -17.83
CA HIS A 368 8.43 8.57 -18.13
C HIS A 368 8.68 8.18 -19.61
N GLY A 369 8.95 9.15 -20.48
CA GLY A 369 9.17 8.90 -21.91
C GLY A 369 7.92 8.41 -22.67
N ILE A 370 6.73 8.54 -22.09
CA ILE A 370 5.43 8.22 -22.70
C ILE A 370 4.50 9.41 -22.60
N SER A 371 3.57 9.53 -23.54
CA SER A 371 2.59 10.62 -23.51
C SER A 371 1.20 10.06 -23.23
N PRO A 372 0.44 10.60 -22.27
CA PRO A 372 -0.96 10.26 -22.10
C PRO A 372 -1.75 10.59 -23.39
N GLU A 373 -2.60 9.68 -23.84
CA GLU A 373 -3.52 9.99 -24.94
C GLU A 373 -4.67 10.87 -24.45
N VAL A 374 -5.15 10.62 -23.24
CA VAL A 374 -6.21 11.38 -22.61
C VAL A 374 -5.79 11.82 -21.21
N VAL A 375 -5.99 13.08 -20.89
CA VAL A 375 -6.01 13.62 -19.53
C VAL A 375 -7.39 14.21 -19.31
N GLU A 376 -8.16 13.61 -18.42
CA GLU A 376 -9.55 14.02 -18.15
C GLU A 376 -9.68 14.48 -16.71
N PHE A 377 -10.20 15.71 -16.54
CA PHE A 377 -10.51 16.26 -15.22
C PHE A 377 -11.95 15.96 -14.80
N ARG A 378 -12.12 15.57 -13.55
CA ARG A 378 -13.41 15.27 -12.92
C ARG A 378 -13.63 16.15 -11.70
N ALA A 379 -14.90 16.28 -11.33
CA ALA A 379 -15.25 16.88 -10.03
C ALA A 379 -14.75 16.00 -8.88
N PRO A 380 -14.54 16.55 -7.67
CA PRO A 380 -14.22 15.78 -6.49
C PRO A 380 -15.16 14.58 -6.28
N GLY A 381 -14.60 13.39 -6.06
CA GLY A 381 -15.33 12.11 -5.98
C GLY A 381 -15.64 11.47 -7.33
N GLY A 382 -15.14 12.01 -8.44
CA GLY A 382 -15.33 11.48 -9.79
C GLY A 382 -14.38 10.35 -10.19
N VAL A 383 -13.27 10.17 -9.46
CA VAL A 383 -12.34 9.05 -9.63
C VAL A 383 -12.80 7.90 -8.72
N ALA A 384 -13.11 6.74 -9.32
CA ALA A 384 -13.62 5.60 -8.58
C ALA A 384 -12.58 5.04 -7.60
N ARG A 385 -13.06 4.74 -6.39
CA ARG A 385 -12.26 4.17 -5.30
C ARG A 385 -12.86 2.85 -4.81
N SER A 386 -12.04 2.01 -4.24
CA SER A 386 -12.48 0.82 -3.52
C SER A 386 -13.14 1.17 -2.19
N THR A 387 -13.78 0.20 -1.55
CA THR A 387 -14.36 0.36 -0.19
C THR A 387 -13.31 0.69 0.88
N ALA A 388 -12.03 0.45 0.58
CA ALA A 388 -10.89 0.82 1.42
C ALA A 388 -10.31 2.22 1.09
N GLY A 389 -10.96 2.99 0.20
CA GLY A 389 -10.53 4.34 -0.18
C GLY A 389 -9.44 4.41 -1.26
N LYS A 390 -8.91 3.26 -1.71
CA LYS A 390 -7.83 3.20 -2.73
C LYS A 390 -8.38 3.49 -4.13
N ILE A 391 -7.56 4.09 -5.00
CA ILE A 391 -7.87 4.25 -6.42
C ILE A 391 -8.17 2.89 -7.05
N ALA A 392 -9.37 2.76 -7.61
CA ALA A 392 -9.83 1.55 -8.28
C ALA A 392 -9.56 1.64 -9.80
N ARG A 393 -8.28 1.51 -10.22
CA ARG A 393 -7.84 1.73 -11.61
C ARG A 393 -8.65 0.95 -12.63
N ARG A 394 -8.91 -0.33 -12.37
CA ARG A 394 -9.73 -1.18 -13.26
C ARG A 394 -11.18 -0.74 -13.38
N VAL A 395 -11.77 -0.23 -12.30
CA VAL A 395 -13.14 0.32 -12.36
C VAL A 395 -13.15 1.59 -13.19
N ASN A 396 -12.14 2.46 -13.01
CA ASN A 396 -11.97 3.66 -13.82
C ASN A 396 -11.74 3.32 -15.30
N ALA A 397 -10.86 2.35 -15.59
CA ALA A 397 -10.60 1.90 -16.96
C ALA A 397 -11.87 1.35 -17.62
N LYS A 398 -12.61 0.48 -16.94
CA LYS A 398 -13.87 -0.08 -17.44
C LYS A 398 -14.90 1.02 -17.75
N GLN A 399 -15.12 1.94 -16.81
CA GLN A 399 -16.06 3.06 -16.99
C GLN A 399 -15.62 3.98 -18.12
N PHE A 400 -14.33 4.21 -18.29
CA PHE A 400 -13.79 5.00 -19.40
C PHE A 400 -14.08 4.32 -20.75
N THR A 401 -13.75 3.03 -20.89
CA THR A 401 -13.99 2.26 -22.11
C THR A 401 -15.48 2.16 -22.47
N GLU A 402 -16.37 1.93 -21.48
CA GLU A 402 -17.81 1.89 -21.68
C GLU A 402 -18.37 3.23 -22.21
N ARG A 403 -17.82 4.36 -21.75
CA ARG A 403 -18.20 5.70 -22.25
C ARG A 403 -17.70 5.96 -23.66
N GLU A 404 -16.47 5.56 -23.99
CA GLU A 404 -15.94 5.67 -25.36
C GLU A 404 -16.80 4.90 -26.35
N HIS A 405 -17.18 3.65 -26.02
CA HIS A 405 -18.06 2.84 -26.87
C HIS A 405 -19.42 3.49 -27.05
N ALA A 406 -20.05 3.98 -25.98
CA ALA A 406 -21.34 4.65 -26.04
C ALA A 406 -21.33 5.98 -26.82
N ALA A 407 -20.17 6.64 -26.93
CA ALA A 407 -20.00 7.86 -27.72
C ALA A 407 -19.73 7.59 -29.21
N ALA A 408 -19.33 6.36 -29.55
CA ALA A 408 -19.04 5.92 -30.92
C ALA A 408 -20.26 5.30 -31.63
N GLU A 409 -21.32 4.95 -30.86
CA GLU A 409 -22.66 4.51 -31.36
C GLU A 409 -23.59 5.72 -31.61
#